data_a32e5d6051e7a6219ccc92d56ff25d09
#
_entry.id   a32e5d6051e7a6219ccc92d56ff25d09
#
_cell.length_a   1.000
_cell.length_b   1.000
_cell.length_c   1.000
_cell.angle_alpha   90.00
_cell.angle_beta   90.00
_cell.angle_gamma   90.00
#
_symmetry.space_group_name_H-M   'P 1'
#
loop_
_entity.id
_entity.type
_entity.pdbx_description
1 polymer ?
#
loop_
_entity_poly.entity_id
_entity_poly.type
_entity_poly.pdbx_seq_one_letter_code
_entity_poly.pdbx_strand_id
1 'polypeptide(L)'
;PLMRNHAGAGTREQEYFRFADQLPALREMLRLRYALLPYLYSEFMKSALENTGYFRPLGFDWPADPEAREVQDQLLLGDGVMLAPVYTQNAAGRHVYLPEPMQLYRLRSAKDYDTEALPAGHHYVHCALNEVLLFVRPGHAVPLAKPAACTAALDEQPIALLACPDADSHAAYRMYTDDGKTMDPEHDGHWTVLDASH
;
A
#
# COMPACT_ATOMS: atom_id res chain seq x y z
N PRO A 1 0.06 5.34 4.16
CA PRO A 1 -0.26 5.29 5.59
C PRO A 1 -1.42 6.22 5.97
N LEU A 2 -2.24 5.79 6.93
CA LEU A 2 -3.24 6.66 7.56
C LEU A 2 -2.55 7.39 8.72
N MET A 3 -2.56 8.73 8.66
CA MET A 3 -1.98 9.54 9.73
C MET A 3 -3.10 10.32 10.41
N ARG A 4 -3.31 10.04 11.69
CA ARG A 4 -4.26 10.75 12.53
C ARG A 4 -3.65 10.97 13.90
N ASN A 5 -3.43 12.23 14.26
CA ASN A 5 -3.03 12.59 15.60
C ASN A 5 -4.27 12.62 16.49
N HIS A 6 -4.18 11.96 17.61
CA HIS A 6 -5.27 11.89 18.56
C HIS A 6 -4.74 11.78 19.98
N ALA A 7 -5.20 12.67 20.84
CA ALA A 7 -4.85 12.67 22.24
C ALA A 7 -6.12 12.81 23.09
N GLY A 8 -6.17 12.13 24.23
CA GLY A 8 -7.24 12.30 25.20
C GLY A 8 -7.09 13.64 25.96
N ALA A 9 -8.19 14.15 26.53
CA ALA A 9 -8.15 15.33 27.36
C ALA A 9 -7.15 15.15 28.52
N GLY A 10 -6.28 16.13 28.76
CA GLY A 10 -5.26 16.10 29.81
C GLY A 10 -4.01 15.28 29.48
N THR A 11 -3.88 14.70 28.28
CA THR A 11 -2.66 14.05 27.81
C THR A 11 -1.77 15.03 27.04
N ARG A 12 -0.50 14.60 26.78
CA ARG A 12 0.43 15.41 25.98
C ARG A 12 -0.09 15.62 24.58
N GLU A 13 -0.03 16.87 24.11
CA GLU A 13 -0.37 17.23 22.73
C GLU A 13 0.48 16.42 21.71
N GLN A 14 -0.15 15.97 20.63
CA GLN A 14 0.46 15.12 19.61
C GLN A 14 0.38 15.71 18.20
N GLU A 15 0.13 17.01 18.08
CA GLU A 15 0.10 17.70 16.79
C GLU A 15 1.47 17.67 16.12
N TYR A 16 1.50 17.60 14.79
CA TYR A 16 2.74 17.45 14.00
C TYR A 16 3.77 18.54 14.30
N PHE A 17 3.35 19.77 14.56
CA PHE A 17 4.26 20.87 14.85
C PHE A 17 5.01 20.71 16.19
N ARG A 18 4.54 19.84 17.08
CA ARG A 18 5.25 19.47 18.32
C ARG A 18 6.48 18.60 18.09
N PHE A 19 6.61 18.03 16.89
CA PHE A 19 7.68 17.13 16.50
C PHE A 19 8.49 17.74 15.35
N ALA A 20 9.02 18.95 15.56
CA ALA A 20 9.69 19.71 14.51
C ALA A 20 10.81 18.95 13.80
N ASP A 21 11.60 18.16 14.54
CA ASP A 21 12.69 17.36 14.00
C ASP A 21 12.20 16.21 13.10
N GLN A 22 10.94 15.77 13.26
CA GLN A 22 10.31 14.70 12.48
C GLN A 22 9.45 15.22 11.32
N LEU A 23 9.21 16.53 11.22
CA LEU A 23 8.37 17.11 10.19
C LEU A 23 8.78 16.73 8.75
N PRO A 24 10.07 16.67 8.39
CA PRO A 24 10.46 16.23 7.05
C PRO A 24 9.99 14.82 6.74
N ALA A 25 10.21 13.86 7.64
CA ALA A 25 9.78 12.46 7.47
C ALA A 25 8.25 12.34 7.43
N LEU A 26 7.53 13.03 8.31
CA LEU A 26 6.07 13.05 8.33
C LEU A 26 5.49 13.59 7.02
N ARG A 27 6.10 14.65 6.49
CA ARG A 27 5.70 15.25 5.19
C ARG A 27 5.88 14.26 4.03
N GLU A 28 7.00 13.55 3.99
CA GLU A 28 7.23 12.54 2.93
C GLU A 28 6.24 11.37 3.05
N MET A 29 5.89 10.94 4.26
CA MET A 29 4.86 9.91 4.46
C MET A 29 3.47 10.37 4.00
N LEU A 30 3.12 11.63 4.22
CA LEU A 30 1.86 12.20 3.68
C LEU A 30 1.91 12.28 2.14
N ARG A 31 3.03 12.70 1.57
CA ARG A 31 3.24 12.71 0.11
C ARG A 31 3.13 11.31 -0.48
N LEU A 32 3.74 10.31 0.16
CA LEU A 32 3.64 8.92 -0.26
C LEU A 32 2.19 8.42 -0.19
N ARG A 33 1.44 8.78 0.85
CA ARG A 33 0.01 8.48 0.90
C ARG A 33 -0.75 9.05 -0.30
N TYR A 34 -0.49 10.32 -0.67
CA TYR A 34 -1.13 10.93 -1.84
C TYR A 34 -0.70 10.25 -3.15
N ALA A 35 0.55 9.85 -3.27
CA ALA A 35 1.02 9.08 -4.42
C ALA A 35 0.32 7.72 -4.56
N LEU A 36 -0.06 7.09 -3.46
CA LEU A 36 -0.77 5.81 -3.42
C LEU A 36 -2.30 5.94 -3.59
N LEU A 37 -2.86 7.16 -3.64
CA LEU A 37 -4.32 7.34 -3.73
C LEU A 37 -4.95 6.64 -4.94
N PRO A 38 -4.36 6.61 -6.15
CA PRO A 38 -4.96 5.86 -7.26
C PRO A 38 -5.13 4.38 -6.94
N TYR A 39 -4.15 3.76 -6.27
CA TYR A 39 -4.27 2.37 -5.80
C TYR A 39 -5.34 2.25 -4.71
N LEU A 40 -5.24 3.07 -3.66
CA LEU A 40 -6.14 3.00 -2.50
C LEU A 40 -7.60 3.21 -2.89
N TYR A 41 -7.85 4.17 -3.78
CA TYR A 41 -9.20 4.48 -4.26
C TYR A 41 -9.74 3.37 -5.16
N SER A 42 -8.93 2.86 -6.08
CA SER A 42 -9.33 1.75 -6.95
C SER A 42 -9.67 0.48 -6.17
N GLU A 43 -8.87 0.11 -5.16
CA GLU A 43 -9.17 -1.05 -4.32
C GLU A 43 -10.43 -0.84 -3.47
N PHE A 44 -10.66 0.40 -3.00
CA PHE A 44 -11.90 0.74 -2.31
C PHE A 44 -13.10 0.58 -3.24
N MET A 45 -13.03 1.08 -4.48
CA MET A 45 -14.10 0.98 -5.46
C MET A 45 -14.33 -0.46 -5.92
N LYS A 46 -13.28 -1.27 -6.12
CA LYS A 46 -13.45 -2.72 -6.33
C LYS A 46 -14.21 -3.36 -5.19
N SER A 47 -13.82 -3.07 -3.95
CA SER A 47 -14.50 -3.61 -2.77
C SER A 47 -15.98 -3.23 -2.73
N ALA A 48 -16.30 -1.98 -3.04
CA ALA A 48 -17.68 -1.46 -3.02
C ALA A 48 -18.55 -2.02 -4.16
N LEU A 49 -18.00 -2.09 -5.38
CA LEU A 49 -18.77 -2.48 -6.58
C LEU A 49 -18.79 -4.00 -6.81
N GLU A 50 -17.75 -4.71 -6.42
CA GLU A 50 -17.59 -6.14 -6.68
C GLU A 50 -17.80 -7.00 -5.41
N ASN A 51 -18.10 -6.36 -4.27
CA ASN A 51 -18.29 -7.02 -2.96
C ASN A 51 -17.05 -7.83 -2.52
N THR A 52 -15.86 -7.34 -2.83
CA THR A 52 -14.59 -7.92 -2.39
C THR A 52 -14.12 -7.33 -1.05
N GLY A 53 -13.14 -7.95 -0.39
CA GLY A 53 -12.58 -7.39 0.84
C GLY A 53 -11.50 -6.35 0.55
N TYR A 54 -11.67 -5.11 1.02
CA TYR A 54 -10.63 -4.08 0.93
C TYR A 54 -9.37 -4.44 1.73
N PHE A 55 -9.56 -4.94 2.95
CA PHE A 55 -8.54 -5.59 3.77
C PHE A 55 -8.90 -7.04 4.01
N ARG A 56 -7.96 -7.95 3.81
CA ARG A 56 -8.18 -9.38 4.04
C ARG A 56 -7.05 -10.00 4.85
N PRO A 57 -7.35 -10.87 5.84
CA PRO A 57 -6.36 -11.76 6.44
C PRO A 57 -5.74 -12.69 5.38
N LEU A 58 -4.49 -13.09 5.56
CA LEU A 58 -3.81 -13.98 4.60
C LEU A 58 -4.55 -15.31 4.38
N GLY A 59 -5.15 -15.85 5.43
CA GLY A 59 -5.92 -17.10 5.33
C GLY A 59 -7.13 -17.07 4.40
N PHE A 60 -7.58 -15.88 3.94
CA PHE A 60 -8.68 -15.78 2.96
C PHE A 60 -8.20 -16.14 1.56
N ASP A 61 -6.99 -15.71 1.18
CA ASP A 61 -6.41 -15.94 -0.14
C ASP A 61 -5.62 -17.27 -0.17
N TRP A 62 -5.09 -17.72 0.98
CA TRP A 62 -4.36 -18.98 1.13
C TRP A 62 -5.01 -19.90 2.18
N PRO A 63 -6.28 -20.35 1.98
CA PRO A 63 -7.00 -21.14 2.97
C PRO A 63 -6.42 -22.53 3.21
N ALA A 64 -5.66 -23.08 2.26
CA ALA A 64 -4.98 -24.35 2.39
C ALA A 64 -3.64 -24.28 3.14
N ASP A 65 -3.12 -23.08 3.35
CA ASP A 65 -1.88 -22.84 4.08
C ASP A 65 -2.18 -22.67 5.59
N PRO A 66 -1.76 -23.63 6.46
CA PRO A 66 -2.01 -23.57 7.88
C PRO A 66 -1.40 -22.34 8.54
N GLU A 67 -0.23 -21.89 8.06
CA GLU A 67 0.48 -20.76 8.63
C GLU A 67 -0.17 -19.44 8.24
N ALA A 68 -0.55 -19.27 6.98
CA ALA A 68 -1.27 -18.08 6.52
C ALA A 68 -2.56 -17.83 7.32
N ARG A 69 -3.22 -18.91 7.80
CA ARG A 69 -4.43 -18.81 8.64
C ARG A 69 -4.16 -18.30 10.05
N GLU A 70 -2.96 -18.52 10.57
CA GLU A 70 -2.57 -18.12 11.93
C GLU A 70 -1.91 -16.74 11.99
N VAL A 71 -1.49 -16.17 10.87
CA VAL A 71 -0.90 -14.83 10.80
C VAL A 71 -1.94 -13.76 11.12
N GLN A 72 -1.71 -13.01 12.22
CA GLN A 72 -2.65 -12.00 12.74
C GLN A 72 -2.18 -10.55 12.51
N ASP A 73 -0.95 -10.35 12.09
CA ASP A 73 -0.29 -9.04 12.02
C ASP A 73 0.20 -8.68 10.62
N GLN A 74 -0.28 -9.41 9.62
CA GLN A 74 -0.13 -9.13 8.20
C GLN A 74 -1.50 -9.22 7.52
N LEU A 75 -1.71 -8.42 6.50
CA LEU A 75 -2.98 -8.42 5.77
C LEU A 75 -2.77 -8.00 4.31
N LEU A 76 -3.69 -8.40 3.47
CA LEU A 76 -3.79 -7.88 2.12
C LEU A 76 -4.55 -6.56 2.10
N LEU A 77 -4.07 -5.62 1.30
CA LEU A 77 -4.75 -4.40 0.89
C LEU A 77 -5.08 -4.53 -0.60
N GLY A 78 -6.33 -4.83 -0.90
CA GLY A 78 -6.73 -5.25 -2.23
C GLY A 78 -6.09 -6.58 -2.65
N ASP A 79 -5.98 -6.82 -3.95
CA ASP A 79 -5.52 -8.11 -4.48
C ASP A 79 -4.00 -8.21 -4.61
N GLY A 80 -3.33 -7.08 -4.80
CA GLY A 80 -1.92 -7.05 -5.23
C GLY A 80 -0.90 -6.74 -4.14
N VAL A 81 -1.31 -6.28 -2.96
CA VAL A 81 -0.38 -5.81 -1.93
C VAL A 81 -0.62 -6.48 -0.59
N MET A 82 0.45 -7.04 -0.03
CA MET A 82 0.46 -7.44 1.37
C MET A 82 1.16 -6.37 2.22
N LEU A 83 0.60 -6.10 3.37
CA LEU A 83 1.12 -5.17 4.38
C LEU A 83 1.60 -5.95 5.61
N ALA A 84 2.76 -5.57 6.12
CA ALA A 84 3.34 -6.07 7.37
C ALA A 84 3.90 -4.90 8.18
N PRO A 85 3.05 -4.13 8.89
CA PRO A 85 3.47 -2.92 9.60
C PRO A 85 4.40 -3.24 10.77
N VAL A 86 5.43 -2.42 10.96
CA VAL A 86 6.27 -2.45 12.16
C VAL A 86 5.56 -1.64 13.24
N TYR A 87 5.05 -2.32 14.26
CA TYR A 87 4.25 -1.71 15.35
C TYR A 87 4.93 -1.77 16.72
N THR A 88 6.09 -2.42 16.79
CA THR A 88 6.88 -2.48 18.03
C THR A 88 7.79 -1.27 18.13
N GLN A 89 7.72 -0.56 19.26
CA GLN A 89 8.56 0.62 19.49
C GLN A 89 10.05 0.26 19.42
N ASN A 90 10.84 1.09 18.74
CA ASN A 90 12.29 0.94 18.53
C ASN A 90 12.71 -0.34 17.78
N ALA A 91 11.79 -1.05 17.15
CA ALA A 91 12.16 -2.17 16.29
C ALA A 91 12.82 -1.66 15.00
N ALA A 92 13.92 -2.32 14.61
CA ALA A 92 14.62 -2.04 13.36
C ALA A 92 14.10 -2.88 12.18
N GLY A 93 13.00 -3.62 12.39
CA GLY A 93 12.39 -4.51 11.42
C GLY A 93 11.43 -5.47 12.10
N ARG A 94 10.98 -6.49 11.36
CA ARG A 94 10.07 -7.51 11.88
C ARG A 94 10.22 -8.84 11.14
N HIS A 95 9.71 -9.91 11.74
CA HIS A 95 9.46 -11.17 11.05
C HIS A 95 8.20 -11.04 10.18
N VAL A 96 8.28 -11.60 8.97
CA VAL A 96 7.21 -11.62 7.97
C VAL A 96 7.12 -13.04 7.41
N TYR A 97 5.91 -13.54 7.26
CA TYR A 97 5.61 -14.76 6.53
C TYR A 97 5.07 -14.43 5.14
N LEU A 98 5.63 -15.02 4.09
CA LEU A 98 5.18 -14.88 2.71
C LEU A 98 4.59 -16.21 2.24
N PRO A 99 3.28 -16.31 1.98
CA PRO A 99 2.67 -17.53 1.44
C PRO A 99 3.12 -17.88 0.01
N GLU A 100 3.59 -16.88 -0.73
CA GLU A 100 4.12 -16.98 -2.08
C GLU A 100 5.31 -16.04 -2.27
N PRO A 101 6.15 -16.19 -3.32
CA PRO A 101 7.19 -15.20 -3.61
C PRO A 101 6.59 -13.83 -3.86
N MET A 102 7.21 -12.77 -3.34
CA MET A 102 6.73 -11.39 -3.51
C MET A 102 7.88 -10.43 -3.77
N GLN A 103 7.58 -9.32 -4.43
CA GLN A 103 8.51 -8.20 -4.59
C GLN A 103 8.31 -7.22 -3.42
N LEU A 104 9.31 -7.11 -2.55
CA LEU A 104 9.34 -6.09 -1.50
C LEU A 104 9.78 -4.75 -2.09
N TYR A 105 9.03 -3.71 -1.76
CA TYR A 105 9.38 -2.30 -1.96
C TYR A 105 9.52 -1.62 -0.60
N ARG A 106 10.70 -1.04 -0.33
CA ARG A 106 10.96 -0.19 0.84
C ARG A 106 10.87 1.26 0.41
N LEU A 107 9.73 1.88 0.61
CA LEU A 107 9.42 3.22 0.12
C LEU A 107 9.78 4.29 1.16
N ARG A 108 10.63 5.23 0.79
CA ARG A 108 10.91 6.48 1.51
C ARG A 108 10.15 7.67 0.90
N SER A 109 9.89 7.59 -0.40
CA SER A 109 9.01 8.51 -1.14
C SER A 109 8.47 7.80 -2.41
N ALA A 110 7.66 8.51 -3.21
CA ALA A 110 7.19 7.98 -4.50
C ALA A 110 8.32 7.80 -5.55
N LYS A 111 9.51 8.32 -5.30
CA LYS A 111 10.66 8.27 -6.22
C LYS A 111 11.93 7.67 -5.59
N ASP A 112 11.90 7.45 -4.30
CA ASP A 112 13.04 6.92 -3.54
C ASP A 112 12.58 5.64 -2.84
N TYR A 113 13.00 4.50 -3.37
CA TYR A 113 12.71 3.19 -2.83
C TYR A 113 13.76 2.16 -3.25
N ASP A 114 13.92 1.15 -2.42
CA ASP A 114 14.69 -0.05 -2.73
C ASP A 114 13.74 -1.22 -3.01
N THR A 115 14.21 -2.18 -3.80
CA THR A 115 13.45 -3.39 -4.14
C THR A 115 14.22 -4.64 -3.81
N GLU A 116 13.50 -5.68 -3.41
CA GLU A 116 14.08 -6.99 -3.12
C GLU A 116 13.06 -8.09 -3.47
N ALA A 117 13.45 -9.06 -4.28
CA ALA A 117 12.64 -10.24 -4.53
C ALA A 117 12.81 -11.24 -3.37
N LEU A 118 11.73 -11.59 -2.71
CA LEU A 118 11.72 -12.51 -1.58
C LEU A 118 10.97 -13.80 -1.96
N PRO A 119 11.56 -14.98 -1.72
CA PRO A 119 10.86 -16.25 -1.91
C PRO A 119 9.75 -16.43 -0.85
N ALA A 120 8.86 -17.40 -1.04
CA ALA A 120 7.92 -17.83 -0.02
C ALA A 120 8.64 -18.27 1.27
N GLY A 121 8.00 -18.12 2.42
CA GLY A 121 8.50 -18.53 3.72
C GLY A 121 8.75 -17.38 4.68
N HIS A 122 9.57 -17.63 5.69
CA HIS A 122 9.87 -16.66 6.77
C HIS A 122 11.05 -15.77 6.45
N HIS A 123 10.88 -14.48 6.70
CA HIS A 123 11.93 -13.47 6.52
C HIS A 123 11.99 -12.54 7.73
N TYR A 124 13.20 -12.07 8.08
CA TYR A 124 13.35 -10.89 8.90
C TYR A 124 13.61 -9.70 8.00
N VAL A 125 12.66 -8.77 7.96
CA VAL A 125 12.71 -7.60 7.08
C VAL A 125 13.07 -6.37 7.89
N HIS A 126 14.21 -5.76 7.56
CA HIS A 126 14.61 -4.47 8.13
C HIS A 126 13.72 -3.34 7.60
N CYS A 127 13.41 -2.40 8.47
CA CYS A 127 12.61 -1.23 8.16
C CYS A 127 13.13 -0.03 8.97
N ALA A 128 13.58 1.01 8.29
CA ALA A 128 13.95 2.26 8.95
C ALA A 128 12.70 3.05 9.37
N LEU A 129 12.89 4.03 10.27
CA LEU A 129 11.78 4.79 10.83
C LEU A 129 10.89 5.51 9.80
N ASN A 130 11.48 5.91 8.68
CA ASN A 130 10.82 6.64 7.60
C ASN A 130 10.56 5.78 6.36
N GLU A 131 10.47 4.47 6.51
CA GLU A 131 10.18 3.53 5.43
C GLU A 131 8.78 2.93 5.55
N VAL A 132 8.17 2.66 4.40
CA VAL A 132 6.94 1.89 4.26
C VAL A 132 7.25 0.64 3.47
N LEU A 133 6.89 -0.52 4.02
CA LEU A 133 7.07 -1.82 3.38
C LEU A 133 5.80 -2.19 2.62
N LEU A 134 5.92 -2.39 1.31
CA LEU A 134 4.88 -2.98 0.47
C LEU A 134 5.41 -4.27 -0.15
N PHE A 135 4.67 -5.36 0.00
CA PHE A 135 4.96 -6.64 -0.62
C PHE A 135 3.99 -6.83 -1.78
N VAL A 136 4.48 -6.69 -3.00
CA VAL A 136 3.68 -6.80 -4.22
C VAL A 136 3.68 -8.25 -4.68
N ARG A 137 2.49 -8.77 -4.95
CA ARG A 137 2.25 -10.15 -5.39
C ARG A 137 2.59 -10.35 -6.87
N PRO A 138 2.96 -11.56 -7.30
CA PRO A 138 3.20 -11.87 -8.70
C PRO A 138 1.99 -11.53 -9.60
N GLY A 139 2.25 -11.01 -10.77
CA GLY A 139 1.23 -10.57 -11.74
C GLY A 139 0.58 -9.22 -11.43
N HIS A 140 0.97 -8.55 -10.33
CA HIS A 140 0.35 -7.31 -9.89
C HIS A 140 1.28 -6.11 -9.99
N ALA A 141 0.65 -4.93 -10.13
CA ALA A 141 1.35 -3.64 -10.10
C ALA A 141 0.59 -2.64 -9.22
N VAL A 142 1.31 -1.67 -8.66
CA VAL A 142 0.78 -0.59 -7.82
C VAL A 142 1.09 0.74 -8.48
N PRO A 143 0.08 1.50 -8.95
CA PRO A 143 0.29 2.81 -9.53
C PRO A 143 0.68 3.82 -8.47
N LEU A 144 1.69 4.63 -8.75
CA LEU A 144 2.07 5.80 -7.97
C LEU A 144 1.80 7.07 -8.78
N ALA A 145 0.97 7.95 -8.25
CA ALA A 145 0.75 9.29 -8.82
C ALA A 145 1.82 10.28 -8.35
N LYS A 146 1.88 11.43 -9.00
CA LYS A 146 2.66 12.56 -8.50
C LYS A 146 2.04 13.08 -7.20
N PRO A 147 2.79 13.16 -6.09
CA PRO A 147 2.26 13.67 -4.84
C PRO A 147 1.68 15.07 -4.97
N ALA A 148 0.50 15.30 -4.40
CA ALA A 148 -0.20 16.57 -4.38
C ALA A 148 -0.44 17.07 -2.95
N ALA A 149 -0.77 18.35 -2.80
CA ALA A 149 -1.08 18.96 -1.50
C ALA A 149 -2.51 18.65 -1.03
N CYS A 150 -3.41 18.33 -1.97
CA CYS A 150 -4.80 17.96 -1.71
C CYS A 150 -5.33 17.11 -2.86
N THR A 151 -6.47 16.46 -2.67
CA THR A 151 -7.09 15.59 -3.68
C THR A 151 -7.48 16.36 -4.95
N ALA A 152 -7.95 17.61 -4.83
CA ALA A 152 -8.32 18.43 -5.97
C ALA A 152 -7.13 18.81 -6.89
N ALA A 153 -5.90 18.68 -6.40
CA ALA A 153 -4.68 18.94 -7.17
C ALA A 153 -3.95 17.63 -7.56
N LEU A 154 -4.55 16.48 -7.28
CA LEU A 154 -3.98 15.19 -7.62
C LEU A 154 -4.18 14.94 -9.12
N ASP A 155 -3.07 14.73 -9.83
CA ASP A 155 -3.07 14.13 -11.16
C ASP A 155 -3.06 12.61 -10.97
N GLU A 156 -4.14 11.96 -11.33
CA GLU A 156 -4.30 10.51 -11.18
C GLU A 156 -3.45 9.70 -12.15
N GLN A 157 -2.85 10.36 -13.17
CA GLN A 157 -1.97 9.68 -14.10
C GLN A 157 -0.73 9.14 -13.36
N PRO A 158 -0.48 7.84 -13.40
CA PRO A 158 0.66 7.26 -12.72
C PRO A 158 1.98 7.77 -13.29
N ILE A 159 2.91 8.10 -12.40
CA ILE A 159 4.31 8.41 -12.75
C ILE A 159 5.23 7.20 -12.64
N ALA A 160 4.76 6.14 -11.99
CA ALA A 160 5.48 4.87 -11.84
C ALA A 160 4.49 3.73 -11.54
N LEU A 161 4.89 2.52 -11.88
CA LEU A 161 4.24 1.28 -11.48
C LEU A 161 5.23 0.45 -10.66
N LEU A 162 4.88 0.13 -9.41
CA LEU A 162 5.63 -0.84 -8.60
C LEU A 162 5.11 -2.22 -8.96
N ALA A 163 5.86 -2.98 -9.73
CA ALA A 163 5.41 -4.24 -10.30
C ALA A 163 6.12 -5.46 -9.70
N CYS A 164 5.41 -6.57 -9.63
CA CYS A 164 5.98 -7.89 -9.43
C CYS A 164 5.53 -8.78 -10.59
N PRO A 165 6.35 -8.95 -11.64
CA PRO A 165 6.00 -9.81 -12.76
C PRO A 165 5.77 -11.26 -12.32
N ASP A 166 4.84 -11.93 -12.97
CA ASP A 166 4.60 -13.36 -12.83
C ASP A 166 5.60 -14.19 -13.66
N ALA A 167 5.35 -15.49 -13.77
CA ALA A 167 6.20 -16.42 -14.52
C ALA A 167 6.26 -16.12 -16.03
N ASP A 168 5.26 -15.45 -16.56
CA ASP A 168 5.16 -15.02 -17.97
C ASP A 168 5.72 -13.60 -18.18
N SER A 169 6.38 -13.03 -17.17
CA SER A 169 6.92 -11.67 -17.16
C SER A 169 5.85 -10.57 -17.31
N HIS A 170 4.63 -10.86 -16.88
CA HIS A 170 3.49 -9.95 -16.94
C HIS A 170 3.15 -9.43 -15.54
N ALA A 171 2.84 -8.13 -15.45
CA ALA A 171 2.23 -7.51 -14.27
C ALA A 171 1.28 -6.41 -14.73
N ALA A 172 0.08 -6.38 -14.18
CA ALA A 172 -0.93 -5.41 -14.56
C ALA A 172 -1.71 -4.89 -13.35
N TYR A 173 -2.39 -3.78 -13.54
CA TYR A 173 -3.29 -3.21 -12.54
C TYR A 173 -4.53 -2.61 -13.20
N ARG A 174 -5.71 -2.94 -12.69
CA ARG A 174 -6.98 -2.34 -13.12
C ARG A 174 -7.31 -1.15 -12.21
N MET A 175 -7.09 0.06 -12.71
CA MET A 175 -7.29 1.32 -12.01
C MET A 175 -8.67 1.90 -12.28
N TYR A 176 -9.33 2.36 -11.22
CA TYR A 176 -10.60 3.08 -11.28
C TYR A 176 -10.37 4.59 -11.18
N THR A 177 -11.11 5.36 -11.98
CA THR A 177 -11.13 6.82 -11.94
C THR A 177 -12.55 7.35 -12.12
N ASP A 178 -12.87 8.45 -11.45
CA ASP A 178 -14.11 9.23 -11.62
C ASP A 178 -13.84 10.73 -11.36
N ASP A 179 -14.88 11.53 -11.29
CA ASP A 179 -14.78 12.97 -10.98
C ASP A 179 -14.71 13.29 -9.47
N GLY A 180 -14.69 12.26 -8.61
CA GLY A 180 -14.69 12.38 -7.16
C GLY A 180 -15.98 12.97 -6.55
N LYS A 181 -17.08 13.06 -7.33
CA LYS A 181 -18.36 13.66 -6.92
C LYS A 181 -19.55 12.83 -7.34
N THR A 182 -19.37 11.88 -8.24
CA THR A 182 -20.45 11.06 -8.78
C THR A 182 -21.19 10.32 -7.68
N MET A 183 -22.53 10.23 -7.84
CA MET A 183 -23.40 9.40 -7.01
C MET A 183 -23.73 8.07 -7.68
N ASP A 184 -23.24 7.87 -8.91
CA ASP A 184 -23.42 6.65 -9.70
C ASP A 184 -22.08 6.15 -10.25
N PRO A 185 -21.24 5.57 -9.35
CA PRO A 185 -19.89 5.16 -9.72
C PRO A 185 -19.83 4.00 -10.72
N GLU A 186 -20.90 3.24 -10.88
CA GLU A 186 -20.98 2.17 -11.89
C GLU A 186 -21.06 2.72 -13.32
N HIS A 187 -21.76 3.83 -13.51
CA HIS A 187 -21.97 4.44 -14.82
C HIS A 187 -20.98 5.54 -15.16
N ASP A 188 -20.62 6.34 -14.16
CA ASP A 188 -19.76 7.53 -14.35
C ASP A 188 -18.27 7.24 -14.16
N GLY A 189 -17.95 6.11 -13.55
CA GLY A 189 -16.58 5.69 -13.31
C GLY A 189 -15.97 4.94 -14.48
N HIS A 190 -14.65 4.99 -14.59
CA HIS A 190 -13.90 4.36 -15.67
C HIS A 190 -12.83 3.42 -15.13
N TRP A 191 -12.72 2.23 -15.75
CA TRP A 191 -11.66 1.26 -15.48
C TRP A 191 -10.62 1.33 -16.58
N THR A 192 -9.36 1.48 -16.20
CA THR A 192 -8.21 1.46 -17.10
C THR A 192 -7.25 0.35 -16.67
N VAL A 193 -6.77 -0.45 -17.62
CA VAL A 193 -5.72 -1.43 -17.35
C VAL A 193 -4.37 -0.77 -17.59
N LEU A 194 -3.54 -0.77 -16.55
CA LEU A 194 -2.14 -0.37 -16.59
C LEU A 194 -1.30 -1.63 -16.69
N ASP A 195 -0.52 -1.75 -17.75
CA ASP A 195 0.34 -2.89 -18.04
C ASP A 195 1.80 -2.50 -17.78
N ALA A 196 2.49 -3.31 -16.99
CA ALA A 196 3.91 -3.18 -16.67
C ALA A 196 4.76 -4.30 -17.31
N SER A 197 4.26 -4.92 -18.36
CA SER A 197 5.03 -5.93 -19.14
C SER A 197 6.23 -5.27 -19.83
N HIS A 198 7.34 -5.98 -19.88
CA HIS A 198 8.58 -5.59 -20.57
C HIS A 198 8.68 -6.24 -21.95
#